data_6ef6228c9872b2d31104756974446ce4
#
_entry.id   6ef6228c9872b2d31104756974446ce4
#
_cell.length_a   1.000
_cell.length_b   1.000
_cell.length_c   1.000
_cell.angle_alpha   90.00
_cell.angle_beta   90.00
_cell.angle_gamma   90.00
#
_symmetry.space_group_name_H-M   'P 1'
#
loop_
_entity.id
_entity.type
_entity.pdbx_description
1 polymer ?
#
loop_
_entity_poly.entity_id
_entity_poly.type
_entity_poly.pdbx_seq_one_letter_code
_entity_poly.pdbx_strand_id
1 'polypeptide(L)'
;MSILIGALAALALVGAALAWTRRSDPGRTVGTWHDAPAAVPSPVAKQQPVAAPRGYTRVGDLVRMDLRIGYAAPATLRYPGATYVKPHVSRMVLGPGDYLVVASPDGSESYRYDANGATWAMSISGDTAVIRLHRGGRSSRPAVTVDAVARGFSATEQSRVPQSQLTAPGSTGREESVCGSDDSSEAVCYRSAKPVLYARSRAVARLLINGTQLCTAWRIGSHNRMLTNNHCFTSSRDAYRTEVWFNYECATCAGGEPLRPVKVWGDRVLATNRVYDYTLFTVVDFARVRRFGYLTFDSARPVKGQELYIPQHPAGAPMRISGGLKERAGTCAVADPEYDGYARNSDIGYYCDTEGGSSGSPVLSRATNRVVALHHFGGCPNSGVRADLIAAKLRGLL
;
A
#
# COMPACT_ATOMS: atom_id res chain seq x y z
N MET A 1 -17.33 4.46 -77.56
CA MET A 1 -16.83 5.83 -77.41
C MET A 1 -17.69 6.50 -76.35
N SER A 2 -17.20 6.71 -75.19
CA SER A 2 -17.47 7.79 -74.24
C SER A 2 -16.93 7.38 -72.89
N ILE A 3 -15.89 8.06 -72.50
CA ILE A 3 -15.16 7.92 -71.24
C ILE A 3 -15.91 8.75 -70.19
N LEU A 4 -16.33 8.12 -69.08
CA LEU A 4 -16.81 8.82 -67.90
C LEU A 4 -15.75 8.71 -66.77
N ILE A 5 -15.18 9.85 -66.48
CA ILE A 5 -14.24 10.07 -65.37
C ILE A 5 -15.07 10.18 -64.08
N GLY A 6 -14.90 9.24 -63.18
CA GLY A 6 -15.46 9.29 -61.83
C GLY A 6 -14.45 9.84 -60.84
N ALA A 7 -14.74 11.00 -60.26
CA ALA A 7 -13.95 11.63 -59.22
C ALA A 7 -14.12 10.87 -57.90
N LEU A 8 -13.04 10.33 -57.35
CA LEU A 8 -12.96 9.82 -55.97
C LEU A 8 -12.83 11.02 -55.02
N ALA A 9 -13.88 11.29 -54.23
CA ALA A 9 -13.83 12.17 -53.11
C ALA A 9 -13.21 11.40 -51.92
N ALA A 10 -11.99 11.73 -51.56
CA ALA A 10 -11.38 11.23 -50.34
C ALA A 10 -11.95 11.97 -49.13
N LEU A 11 -12.84 11.33 -48.39
CA LEU A 11 -13.26 11.78 -47.05
C LEU A 11 -12.06 11.55 -46.07
N ALA A 12 -11.36 12.61 -45.73
CA ALA A 12 -10.44 12.63 -44.61
C ALA A 12 -11.26 12.63 -43.32
N LEU A 13 -11.40 11.47 -42.70
CA LEU A 13 -11.82 11.34 -41.30
C LEU A 13 -10.70 11.90 -40.40
N VAL A 14 -10.84 13.14 -39.96
CA VAL A 14 -10.09 13.72 -38.87
C VAL A 14 -10.58 13.05 -37.60
N GLY A 15 -9.94 11.94 -37.22
CA GLY A 15 -10.07 11.35 -35.92
C GLY A 15 -9.43 12.29 -34.89
N ALA A 16 -10.26 13.06 -34.20
CA ALA A 16 -9.81 13.75 -32.99
C ALA A 16 -9.41 12.70 -31.95
N ALA A 17 -8.16 12.29 -31.97
CA ALA A 17 -7.55 11.60 -30.84
C ALA A 17 -7.56 12.58 -29.66
N LEU A 18 -8.54 12.46 -28.78
CA LEU A 18 -8.50 13.03 -27.45
C LEU A 18 -7.30 12.41 -26.75
N ALA A 19 -6.15 13.02 -26.92
CA ALA A 19 -4.99 12.77 -26.08
C ALA A 19 -5.40 13.17 -24.66
N TRP A 20 -5.79 12.19 -23.87
CA TRP A 20 -5.88 12.31 -22.43
C TRP A 20 -4.45 12.55 -21.93
N THR A 21 -4.03 13.82 -21.90
CA THR A 21 -2.82 14.19 -21.19
C THR A 21 -3.05 13.78 -19.73
N ARG A 22 -2.43 12.66 -19.34
CA ARG A 22 -2.23 12.32 -17.95
C ARG A 22 -1.58 13.56 -17.32
N ARG A 23 -2.32 14.28 -16.50
CA ARG A 23 -1.69 15.13 -15.49
C ARG A 23 -1.04 14.17 -14.51
N SER A 24 0.19 13.73 -14.83
CA SER A 24 1.11 13.25 -13.84
C SER A 24 1.28 14.39 -12.85
N ASP A 25 1.01 14.13 -11.57
CA ASP A 25 1.33 15.07 -10.50
C ASP A 25 2.82 15.41 -10.67
N PRO A 26 3.20 16.67 -10.95
CA PRO A 26 4.56 17.01 -11.38
C PRO A 26 5.64 16.73 -10.33
N GLY A 27 5.29 16.29 -9.12
CA GLY A 27 6.21 15.89 -8.05
C GLY A 27 6.52 14.39 -7.95
N ARG A 28 6.09 13.51 -8.88
CA ARG A 28 6.11 12.05 -8.69
C ARG A 28 6.91 11.25 -9.70
N THR A 29 7.99 11.78 -10.26
CA THR A 29 8.92 10.94 -11.00
C THR A 29 9.72 10.06 -10.06
N VAL A 30 9.52 8.76 -10.15
CA VAL A 30 10.24 7.74 -9.39
C VAL A 30 11.29 7.11 -10.31
N GLY A 31 12.56 7.47 -10.13
CA GLY A 31 13.69 6.85 -10.82
C GLY A 31 14.61 6.16 -9.81
N THR A 32 15.28 5.10 -10.20
CA THR A 32 16.33 4.47 -9.38
C THR A 32 17.68 5.15 -9.67
N TRP A 33 18.38 5.54 -8.63
CA TRP A 33 19.71 6.15 -8.67
C TRP A 33 20.74 5.25 -7.97
N HIS A 34 21.94 5.15 -8.50
CA HIS A 34 22.96 4.19 -8.03
C HIS A 34 24.17 4.79 -7.31
N ASP A 35 24.23 6.12 -7.15
CA ASP A 35 25.35 6.74 -6.41
C ASP A 35 25.08 6.69 -4.89
N ALA A 36 25.93 6.01 -4.16
CA ALA A 36 25.86 5.97 -2.70
C ALA A 36 26.27 7.36 -2.12
N PRO A 37 25.39 8.04 -1.36
CA PRO A 37 25.75 9.28 -0.71
C PRO A 37 26.68 9.03 0.46
N ALA A 38 27.73 9.87 0.63
CA ALA A 38 28.56 9.83 1.81
C ALA A 38 27.77 10.15 3.08
N ALA A 39 27.95 9.37 4.13
CA ALA A 39 27.30 9.61 5.42
C ALA A 39 27.84 10.91 6.06
N VAL A 40 26.98 11.91 6.20
CA VAL A 40 27.28 13.15 6.93
C VAL A 40 26.34 13.25 8.12
N PRO A 41 26.83 13.61 9.34
CA PRO A 41 25.97 13.78 10.50
C PRO A 41 24.90 14.84 10.24
N SER A 42 23.65 14.51 10.57
CA SER A 42 22.54 15.47 10.44
C SER A 42 22.63 16.59 11.46
N PRO A 43 22.32 17.84 11.09
CA PRO A 43 22.05 18.86 12.10
C PRO A 43 20.85 18.41 12.94
N VAL A 44 21.00 18.49 14.28
CA VAL A 44 19.93 18.15 15.23
C VAL A 44 18.85 19.24 15.13
N ALA A 45 17.83 19.00 14.33
CA ALA A 45 16.65 19.85 14.30
C ALA A 45 15.80 19.57 15.58
N LYS A 46 15.23 20.63 16.17
CA LYS A 46 14.28 20.46 17.28
C LYS A 46 13.06 19.70 16.77
N GLN A 47 12.86 18.50 17.27
CA GLN A 47 11.80 17.59 16.88
C GLN A 47 10.63 17.70 17.87
N GLN A 48 9.42 17.92 17.39
CA GLN A 48 8.20 17.91 18.20
C GLN A 48 7.23 16.85 17.66
N PRO A 49 6.80 15.89 18.49
CA PRO A 49 5.79 14.91 18.09
C PRO A 49 4.46 15.61 17.73
N VAL A 50 3.83 15.20 16.65
CA VAL A 50 2.49 15.64 16.26
C VAL A 50 1.51 14.51 16.53
N ALA A 51 0.42 14.80 17.25
CA ALA A 51 -0.63 13.82 17.46
C ALA A 51 -1.18 13.34 16.11
N ALA A 52 -1.17 12.01 15.89
CA ALA A 52 -1.75 11.43 14.69
C ALA A 52 -3.28 11.56 14.71
N PRO A 53 -3.94 11.73 13.56
CA PRO A 53 -5.39 11.65 13.49
C PRO A 53 -5.87 10.32 14.06
N ARG A 54 -6.91 10.35 14.87
CA ARG A 54 -7.52 9.13 15.44
C ARG A 54 -8.23 8.38 14.33
N GLY A 55 -8.05 7.08 14.25
CA GLY A 55 -8.96 6.27 13.45
C GLY A 55 -8.43 5.16 12.57
N TYR A 56 -7.14 4.78 12.63
CA TYR A 56 -6.59 3.72 11.76
C TYR A 56 -5.51 2.95 12.52
N THR A 57 -5.15 1.77 12.04
CA THR A 57 -3.97 1.07 12.58
C THR A 57 -2.75 1.94 12.34
N ARG A 58 -2.16 2.41 13.43
CA ARG A 58 -1.04 3.32 13.42
C ARG A 58 0.26 2.52 13.44
N VAL A 59 1.14 2.81 12.50
CA VAL A 59 2.46 2.14 12.36
C VAL A 59 3.62 3.10 12.40
N GLY A 60 3.38 4.34 12.77
CA GLY A 60 4.44 5.35 12.83
C GLY A 60 3.97 6.67 13.43
N ASP A 61 4.93 7.57 13.60
CA ASP A 61 4.76 8.92 14.10
C ASP A 61 5.11 9.96 13.05
N LEU A 62 4.46 11.11 13.19
CA LEU A 62 4.83 12.32 12.45
C LEU A 62 5.67 13.22 13.38
N VAL A 63 6.89 13.51 12.94
CA VAL A 63 7.85 14.39 13.65
C VAL A 63 7.99 15.69 12.87
N ARG A 64 7.75 16.84 13.51
CA ARG A 64 7.98 18.15 12.89
C ARG A 64 9.42 18.57 13.00
N MET A 65 9.91 19.30 11.98
CA MET A 65 11.23 19.86 11.92
C MET A 65 11.25 21.14 11.06
N ASP A 66 12.38 21.82 11.02
CA ASP A 66 12.70 22.85 10.03
C ASP A 66 14.11 22.57 9.52
N LEU A 67 14.22 21.92 8.38
CA LEU A 67 15.48 21.52 7.78
C LEU A 67 15.58 22.09 6.36
N ARG A 68 16.54 22.98 6.14
CA ARG A 68 16.85 23.53 4.81
C ARG A 68 17.91 22.68 4.13
N ILE A 69 17.62 22.30 2.90
CA ILE A 69 18.51 21.49 2.08
C ILE A 69 19.21 22.40 1.07
N GLY A 70 20.53 22.35 1.06
CA GLY A 70 21.39 23.07 0.13
C GLY A 70 22.24 22.13 -0.74
N TYR A 71 23.02 22.70 -1.65
CA TYR A 71 23.93 21.91 -2.50
C TYR A 71 25.20 21.43 -1.80
N ALA A 72 25.61 22.09 -0.70
CA ALA A 72 26.92 21.88 -0.09
C ALA A 72 27.12 20.48 0.50
N ALA A 73 26.07 19.93 1.13
CA ALA A 73 26.11 18.63 1.73
C ALA A 73 24.72 17.96 1.73
N PRO A 74 24.65 16.65 1.63
CA PRO A 74 23.40 15.91 1.85
C PRO A 74 22.97 16.04 3.32
N ALA A 75 21.66 16.00 3.54
CA ALA A 75 21.10 15.88 4.89
C ALA A 75 20.74 14.41 5.16
N THR A 76 21.08 13.94 6.37
CA THR A 76 20.73 12.59 6.82
C THR A 76 19.67 12.68 7.91
N LEU A 77 18.58 11.98 7.72
CA LEU A 77 17.50 11.81 8.69
C LEU A 77 17.62 10.41 9.29
N ARG A 78 17.94 10.32 10.57
CA ARG A 78 18.11 9.04 11.27
C ARG A 78 17.19 8.94 12.48
N TYR A 79 16.43 7.85 12.54
CA TYR A 79 15.51 7.49 13.62
C TYR A 79 15.79 6.06 14.05
N PRO A 80 16.69 5.82 15.01
CA PRO A 80 17.16 4.48 15.37
C PRO A 80 16.03 3.50 15.61
N GLY A 81 16.08 2.36 14.91
CA GLY A 81 15.07 1.30 14.97
C GLY A 81 13.80 1.54 14.18
N ALA A 82 13.65 2.69 13.50
CA ALA A 82 12.49 2.93 12.65
C ALA A 82 12.46 1.95 11.47
N THR A 83 11.25 1.50 11.10
CA THR A 83 11.05 0.59 9.96
C THR A 83 11.02 1.31 8.61
N TYR A 84 10.78 2.60 8.61
CA TYR A 84 10.90 3.49 7.44
C TYR A 84 11.07 4.95 7.88
N VAL A 85 11.62 5.77 6.98
CA VAL A 85 11.75 7.22 7.11
C VAL A 85 11.14 7.88 5.87
N LYS A 86 10.14 8.76 6.05
CA LYS A 86 9.38 9.40 4.98
C LYS A 86 9.35 10.92 5.17
N PRO A 87 10.21 11.68 4.45
CA PRO A 87 10.25 13.14 4.56
C PRO A 87 9.05 13.81 3.87
N HIS A 88 8.58 14.91 4.46
CA HIS A 88 7.70 15.88 3.80
C HIS A 88 8.49 17.11 3.41
N VAL A 89 8.50 17.43 2.14
CA VAL A 89 9.09 18.65 1.60
C VAL A 89 7.98 19.69 1.51
N SER A 90 7.98 20.67 2.40
CA SER A 90 6.97 21.74 2.43
C SER A 90 7.20 22.80 1.38
N ARG A 91 8.47 22.98 0.97
CA ARG A 91 8.88 23.90 -0.08
C ARG A 91 9.96 23.27 -0.93
N MET A 92 9.73 23.22 -2.23
CA MET A 92 10.72 22.83 -3.23
C MET A 92 10.67 23.83 -4.39
N VAL A 93 11.70 24.63 -4.51
CA VAL A 93 11.94 25.57 -5.61
C VAL A 93 13.27 25.19 -6.23
N LEU A 94 13.21 24.62 -7.41
CA LEU A 94 14.36 24.11 -8.17
C LEU A 94 14.60 25.00 -9.38
N GLY A 95 15.86 25.20 -9.73
CA GLY A 95 16.25 25.80 -11.00
C GLY A 95 16.21 24.79 -12.16
N PRO A 96 16.40 25.25 -13.40
CA PRO A 96 16.42 24.37 -14.56
C PRO A 96 17.48 23.26 -14.43
N GLY A 97 17.04 22.00 -14.51
CA GLY A 97 17.89 20.84 -14.40
C GLY A 97 18.27 20.43 -12.97
N ASP A 98 17.89 21.21 -11.95
CA ASP A 98 18.05 20.80 -10.56
C ASP A 98 17.08 19.68 -10.21
N TYR A 99 17.45 18.82 -9.26
CA TYR A 99 16.55 17.80 -8.72
C TYR A 99 16.95 17.39 -7.32
N LEU A 100 15.96 16.93 -6.56
CA LEU A 100 16.13 16.38 -5.23
C LEU A 100 16.15 14.85 -5.31
N VAL A 101 17.04 14.21 -4.56
CA VAL A 101 17.07 12.77 -4.36
C VAL A 101 16.84 12.45 -2.88
N VAL A 102 15.96 11.51 -2.60
CA VAL A 102 15.77 10.90 -1.29
C VAL A 102 16.11 9.42 -1.43
N ALA A 103 17.10 8.95 -0.66
CA ALA A 103 17.67 7.63 -0.82
C ALA A 103 18.01 6.95 0.51
N SER A 104 18.17 5.61 0.48
CA SER A 104 18.84 4.86 1.55
C SER A 104 20.33 5.21 1.59
N PRO A 105 21.03 4.99 2.73
CA PRO A 105 22.46 5.28 2.85
C PRO A 105 23.32 4.58 1.80
N ASP A 106 22.95 3.36 1.41
CA ASP A 106 23.63 2.55 0.41
C ASP A 106 23.18 2.85 -1.04
N GLY A 107 22.25 3.81 -1.21
CA GLY A 107 21.68 4.19 -2.52
C GLY A 107 20.81 3.14 -3.18
N SER A 108 20.61 2.01 -2.55
CA SER A 108 19.88 0.87 -3.11
C SER A 108 18.36 1.09 -3.21
N GLU A 109 17.80 2.02 -2.44
CA GLU A 109 16.46 2.57 -2.57
C GLU A 109 16.60 4.07 -2.77
N SER A 110 16.07 4.61 -3.89
CA SER A 110 16.29 5.99 -4.28
C SER A 110 15.14 6.53 -5.13
N TYR A 111 14.75 7.79 -4.87
CA TYR A 111 13.64 8.46 -5.54
C TYR A 111 14.04 9.89 -5.90
N ARG A 112 13.80 10.26 -7.16
CA ARG A 112 14.11 11.59 -7.71
C ARG A 112 12.86 12.45 -7.81
N TYR A 113 13.02 13.75 -7.47
CA TYR A 113 11.99 14.78 -7.54
C TYR A 113 12.55 15.98 -8.29
N ASP A 114 11.93 16.36 -9.40
CA ASP A 114 12.37 17.46 -10.29
C ASP A 114 11.28 18.53 -10.53
N ALA A 115 10.12 18.39 -9.86
CA ALA A 115 9.04 19.37 -9.92
C ALA A 115 8.99 20.25 -8.69
N ASN A 116 8.67 21.51 -8.87
CA ASN A 116 8.47 22.48 -7.79
C ASN A 116 7.18 22.20 -7.02
N GLY A 117 7.14 22.59 -5.74
CA GLY A 117 5.97 22.48 -4.86
C GLY A 117 6.23 21.72 -3.58
N ALA A 118 5.17 21.52 -2.80
CA ALA A 118 5.20 20.68 -1.61
C ALA A 118 4.90 19.22 -1.97
N THR A 119 5.61 18.27 -1.38
CA THR A 119 5.38 16.85 -1.62
C THR A 119 5.82 15.98 -0.46
N TRP A 120 5.13 14.85 -0.26
CA TRP A 120 5.68 13.74 0.50
C TRP A 120 6.63 12.92 -0.38
N ALA A 121 7.83 12.71 0.09
CA ALA A 121 8.70 11.74 -0.57
C ALA A 121 8.19 10.32 -0.37
N MET A 122 8.55 9.40 -1.27
CA MET A 122 8.40 7.97 -1.03
C MET A 122 9.23 7.61 0.21
N SER A 123 8.71 6.79 1.08
CA SER A 123 9.44 6.34 2.27
C SER A 123 10.69 5.56 1.89
N ILE A 124 11.73 5.71 2.66
CA ILE A 124 12.94 4.88 2.60
C ILE A 124 12.81 3.79 3.67
N SER A 125 13.04 2.55 3.30
CA SER A 125 13.03 1.41 4.23
C SER A 125 14.21 1.48 5.20
N GLY A 126 13.97 1.11 6.46
CA GLY A 126 14.96 1.21 7.54
C GLY A 126 14.94 2.56 8.26
N ASP A 127 15.93 2.78 9.10
CA ASP A 127 15.97 3.86 10.09
C ASP A 127 16.61 5.17 9.57
N THR A 128 17.10 5.17 8.34
CA THR A 128 17.88 6.29 7.81
C THR A 128 17.50 6.64 6.37
N ALA A 129 17.22 7.93 6.11
CA ALA A 129 17.07 8.49 4.78
C ALA A 129 18.09 9.61 4.54
N VAL A 130 18.65 9.66 3.35
CA VAL A 130 19.59 10.68 2.91
C VAL A 130 18.92 11.53 1.84
N ILE A 131 18.95 12.85 2.01
CA ILE A 131 18.37 13.84 1.10
C ILE A 131 19.49 14.61 0.46
N ARG A 132 19.58 14.60 -0.87
CA ARG A 132 20.61 15.31 -1.64
C ARG A 132 19.96 16.17 -2.71
N LEU A 133 20.39 17.43 -2.76
CA LEU A 133 20.02 18.36 -3.83
C LEU A 133 21.11 18.36 -4.89
N HIS A 134 20.74 18.05 -6.12
CA HIS A 134 21.64 18.06 -7.28
C HIS A 134 21.44 19.33 -8.09
N ARG A 135 22.57 19.90 -8.55
CA ARG A 135 22.61 21.12 -9.35
C ARG A 135 22.61 20.78 -10.84
N GLY A 136 21.68 21.36 -11.59
CA GLY A 136 21.61 21.24 -13.04
C GLY A 136 22.31 22.39 -13.79
N GLY A 137 22.46 23.57 -13.16
CA GLY A 137 23.03 24.75 -13.76
C GLY A 137 23.85 25.64 -12.80
N ARG A 138 24.54 26.65 -13.33
CA ARG A 138 25.46 27.52 -12.51
C ARG A 138 24.74 28.60 -11.69
N SER A 139 23.52 28.99 -12.03
CA SER A 139 22.85 30.16 -11.48
C SER A 139 21.61 29.91 -10.65
N SER A 140 21.32 28.65 -10.31
CA SER A 140 20.12 28.31 -9.51
C SER A 140 20.32 28.64 -8.03
N ARG A 141 19.31 29.27 -7.42
CA ARG A 141 19.18 29.48 -5.99
C ARG A 141 18.01 28.64 -5.47
N PRO A 142 18.21 27.37 -5.20
CA PRO A 142 17.13 26.49 -4.76
C PRO A 142 16.68 26.88 -3.36
N ALA A 143 15.41 26.61 -3.08
CA ALA A 143 14.88 26.64 -1.74
C ALA A 143 14.13 25.33 -1.49
N VAL A 144 14.73 24.44 -0.71
CA VAL A 144 14.14 23.16 -0.34
C VAL A 144 14.09 23.12 1.18
N THR A 145 12.90 22.89 1.73
CA THR A 145 12.65 22.80 3.17
C THR A 145 11.88 21.51 3.49
N VAL A 146 12.41 20.74 4.42
CA VAL A 146 11.72 19.60 5.03
C VAL A 146 11.14 20.06 6.35
N ASP A 147 9.82 19.98 6.51
CA ASP A 147 9.10 20.47 7.70
C ASP A 147 8.54 19.33 8.56
N ALA A 148 8.50 18.11 8.02
CA ALA A 148 8.04 16.95 8.76
C ALA A 148 8.68 15.65 8.24
N VAL A 149 8.70 14.65 9.09
CA VAL A 149 9.07 13.27 8.76
C VAL A 149 8.06 12.33 9.38
N ALA A 150 7.48 11.45 8.58
CA ALA A 150 6.81 10.26 9.11
C ALA A 150 7.87 9.16 9.28
N ARG A 151 7.99 8.61 10.49
CA ARG A 151 8.87 7.49 10.81
C ARG A 151 8.05 6.27 11.22
N GLY A 152 8.43 5.10 10.77
CA GLY A 152 7.81 3.86 11.21
C GLY A 152 8.21 3.51 12.64
N PHE A 153 7.30 2.87 13.39
CA PHE A 153 7.63 2.33 14.71
C PHE A 153 8.67 1.21 14.59
N SER A 154 9.55 1.12 15.57
CA SER A 154 10.33 -0.10 15.81
C SER A 154 9.42 -1.23 16.31
N ALA A 155 9.88 -2.47 16.23
CA ALA A 155 9.13 -3.62 16.76
C ALA A 155 8.78 -3.44 18.26
N THR A 156 9.71 -2.85 19.04
CA THR A 156 9.51 -2.56 20.46
C THR A 156 8.49 -1.45 20.70
N GLU A 157 8.46 -0.41 19.85
CA GLU A 157 7.45 0.64 19.94
C GLU A 157 6.08 0.09 19.54
N GLN A 158 6.01 -0.69 18.47
CA GLN A 158 4.76 -1.29 17.99
C GLN A 158 4.11 -2.17 19.07
N SER A 159 4.88 -2.97 19.80
CA SER A 159 4.37 -3.82 20.88
C SER A 159 3.90 -3.06 22.13
N ARG A 160 4.33 -1.81 22.30
CA ARG A 160 3.94 -0.95 23.43
C ARG A 160 2.74 -0.06 23.17
N VAL A 161 2.35 0.11 21.91
CA VAL A 161 1.15 0.90 21.56
C VAL A 161 -0.08 0.07 21.92
N PRO A 162 -0.95 0.54 22.84
CA PRO A 162 -2.18 -0.20 23.15
C PRO A 162 -3.03 -0.42 21.91
N GLN A 163 -3.59 -1.60 21.74
CA GLN A 163 -4.44 -1.96 20.61
C GLN A 163 -5.54 -0.91 20.37
N SER A 164 -6.15 -0.38 21.45
CA SER A 164 -7.16 0.67 21.40
C SER A 164 -6.68 2.00 20.81
N GLN A 165 -5.37 2.25 20.76
CA GLN A 165 -4.78 3.44 20.11
C GLN A 165 -4.38 3.18 18.65
N LEU A 166 -4.36 1.91 18.25
CA LEU A 166 -4.08 1.47 16.89
C LEU A 166 -5.33 1.44 16.01
N THR A 167 -6.52 1.49 16.63
CA THR A 167 -7.81 1.31 15.95
C THR A 167 -8.59 2.59 15.74
N ALA A 168 -9.53 2.54 14.79
CA ALA A 168 -10.38 3.68 14.42
C ALA A 168 -11.39 4.06 15.51
N PRO A 169 -11.68 5.36 15.77
CA PRO A 169 -12.89 5.75 16.48
C PRO A 169 -14.11 5.36 15.64
N GLY A 170 -15.02 4.60 16.26
CA GLY A 170 -16.24 4.11 15.63
C GLY A 170 -16.18 2.67 15.15
N SER A 171 -15.06 1.97 15.29
CA SER A 171 -15.05 0.52 15.32
C SER A 171 -15.73 0.08 16.63
N THR A 172 -16.92 -0.41 16.53
CA THR A 172 -17.77 -0.84 17.65
C THR A 172 -17.27 -2.16 18.26
N GLY A 173 -16.06 -2.19 18.84
CA GLY A 173 -15.50 -3.37 19.50
C GLY A 173 -15.20 -4.55 18.57
N ARG A 174 -15.08 -4.32 17.26
CA ARG A 174 -14.74 -5.32 16.25
C ARG A 174 -13.32 -5.08 15.75
N GLU A 175 -12.35 -5.10 16.68
CA GLU A 175 -10.94 -5.00 16.33
C GLU A 175 -10.45 -6.35 15.80
N GLU A 176 -9.61 -6.32 14.73
CA GLU A 176 -8.99 -7.51 14.14
C GLU A 176 -8.28 -8.32 15.23
N SER A 177 -8.50 -9.65 15.24
CA SER A 177 -8.16 -10.48 16.37
C SER A 177 -7.42 -11.75 16.00
N VAL A 178 -6.47 -12.10 16.86
CA VAL A 178 -5.93 -13.45 16.97
C VAL A 178 -6.90 -14.28 17.79
N CYS A 179 -7.40 -15.38 17.22
CA CYS A 179 -8.37 -16.25 17.88
C CYS A 179 -7.68 -17.44 18.54
N GLY A 180 -7.16 -17.23 19.74
CA GLY A 180 -6.33 -18.18 20.46
C GLY A 180 -4.84 -17.82 20.38
N SER A 181 -4.02 -18.68 19.80
CA SER A 181 -2.61 -18.42 19.49
C SER A 181 -2.44 -18.04 18.02
N ASP A 182 -1.50 -17.12 17.71
CA ASP A 182 -1.18 -16.77 16.32
C ASP A 182 -0.56 -17.96 15.58
N ASP A 183 -1.35 -18.57 14.73
CA ASP A 183 -0.95 -19.69 13.87
C ASP A 183 -0.51 -19.23 12.47
N SER A 184 -0.51 -17.93 12.18
CA SER A 184 -0.05 -17.40 10.92
C SER A 184 1.45 -17.67 10.70
N SER A 185 1.89 -17.69 9.46
CA SER A 185 3.29 -17.94 9.10
C SER A 185 3.79 -16.90 8.12
N GLU A 186 5.12 -16.66 8.12
CA GLU A 186 5.76 -15.83 7.10
C GLU A 186 5.40 -16.34 5.70
N ALA A 187 5.02 -15.44 4.78
CA ALA A 187 4.58 -15.82 3.44
C ALA A 187 5.61 -16.66 2.69
N VAL A 188 6.90 -16.39 2.90
CA VAL A 188 8.01 -17.13 2.27
C VAL A 188 8.01 -18.63 2.65
N CYS A 189 7.46 -19.03 3.80
CA CYS A 189 7.35 -20.43 4.21
C CYS A 189 6.47 -21.24 3.25
N TYR A 190 5.53 -20.59 2.61
CA TYR A 190 4.63 -21.21 1.64
C TYR A 190 5.28 -21.45 0.28
N ARG A 191 6.43 -20.81 -0.02
CA ARG A 191 7.08 -20.88 -1.33
C ARG A 191 7.35 -22.33 -1.79
N SER A 192 7.88 -23.16 -0.90
CA SER A 192 8.11 -24.58 -1.18
C SER A 192 6.95 -25.48 -0.76
N ALA A 193 6.33 -25.20 0.39
CA ALA A 193 5.32 -26.07 0.97
C ALA A 193 3.96 -25.99 0.26
N LYS A 194 3.57 -24.78 -0.19
CA LYS A 194 2.27 -24.48 -0.83
C LYS A 194 2.46 -23.45 -1.96
N PRO A 195 3.16 -23.79 -3.05
CA PRO A 195 3.60 -22.81 -4.07
C PRO A 195 2.45 -22.05 -4.74
N VAL A 196 1.27 -22.65 -4.87
CA VAL A 196 0.09 -21.97 -5.43
C VAL A 196 -0.40 -20.88 -4.50
N LEU A 197 -0.51 -21.13 -3.19
CA LEU A 197 -0.91 -20.12 -2.20
C LEU A 197 0.10 -18.96 -2.19
N TYR A 198 1.39 -19.29 -2.19
CA TYR A 198 2.45 -18.28 -2.26
C TYR A 198 2.37 -17.45 -3.55
N ALA A 199 2.15 -18.08 -4.70
CA ALA A 199 2.01 -17.34 -5.95
C ALA A 199 0.81 -16.37 -5.94
N ARG A 200 -0.30 -16.75 -5.28
CA ARG A 200 -1.48 -15.88 -5.11
C ARG A 200 -1.21 -14.74 -4.13
N SER A 201 -0.49 -14.99 -3.03
CA SER A 201 -0.17 -13.95 -2.04
C SER A 201 0.63 -12.80 -2.62
N ARG A 202 1.42 -13.03 -3.67
CA ARG A 202 2.22 -11.98 -4.33
C ARG A 202 1.38 -10.82 -4.90
N ALA A 203 0.10 -11.04 -5.19
CA ALA A 203 -0.82 -10.01 -5.64
C ALA A 203 -1.27 -9.05 -4.51
N VAL A 204 -0.90 -9.36 -3.26
CA VAL A 204 -1.26 -8.57 -2.07
C VAL A 204 -0.15 -7.55 -1.77
N ALA A 205 -0.53 -6.39 -1.25
CA ALA A 205 0.34 -5.27 -0.97
C ALA A 205 0.00 -4.63 0.37
N ARG A 206 1.02 -4.16 1.08
CA ARG A 206 0.89 -3.29 2.23
C ARG A 206 0.55 -1.87 1.78
N LEU A 207 -0.39 -1.22 2.43
CA LEU A 207 -0.66 0.21 2.26
C LEU A 207 0.00 1.01 3.38
N LEU A 208 0.71 2.09 3.04
CA LEU A 208 1.12 3.12 3.98
C LEU A 208 0.35 4.40 3.65
N ILE A 209 -0.70 4.67 4.43
CA ILE A 209 -1.65 5.75 4.19
C ILE A 209 -1.21 6.97 5.01
N ASN A 210 -1.11 8.14 4.35
CA ASN A 210 -0.70 9.41 4.97
C ASN A 210 0.62 9.32 5.79
N GLY A 211 1.44 8.32 5.51
CA GLY A 211 2.74 8.11 6.13
C GLY A 211 2.74 7.46 7.51
N THR A 212 1.59 7.23 8.16
CA THR A 212 1.52 6.68 9.52
C THR A 212 0.44 5.63 9.75
N GLN A 213 -0.42 5.40 8.75
CA GLN A 213 -1.58 4.51 8.87
C GLN A 213 -1.42 3.30 7.94
N LEU A 214 -2.00 2.18 8.32
CA LEU A 214 -1.83 0.90 7.69
C LEU A 214 -3.14 0.27 7.26
N CYS A 215 -3.13 -0.36 6.10
CA CYS A 215 -4.09 -1.35 5.62
C CYS A 215 -3.38 -2.32 4.68
N THR A 216 -4.12 -3.30 4.21
CA THR A 216 -3.75 -4.23 3.15
C THR A 216 -4.60 -3.96 1.90
N ALA A 217 -4.05 -4.18 0.73
CA ALA A 217 -4.77 -4.15 -0.54
C ALA A 217 -4.27 -5.27 -1.46
N TRP A 218 -4.99 -5.53 -2.53
CA TRP A 218 -4.60 -6.55 -3.51
C TRP A 218 -5.04 -6.19 -4.92
N ARG A 219 -4.33 -6.74 -5.91
CA ARG A 219 -4.67 -6.56 -7.31
C ARG A 219 -5.83 -7.45 -7.70
N ILE A 220 -6.89 -6.85 -8.26
CA ILE A 220 -8.05 -7.55 -8.80
C ILE A 220 -8.08 -7.45 -10.32
N GLY A 221 -8.18 -8.60 -10.98
CA GLY A 221 -8.19 -8.66 -12.44
C GLY A 221 -6.87 -8.20 -13.08
N SER A 222 -6.79 -8.30 -14.41
CA SER A 222 -5.56 -8.03 -15.16
C SER A 222 -5.24 -6.54 -15.32
N HIS A 223 -6.25 -5.66 -15.14
CA HIS A 223 -6.12 -4.22 -15.32
C HIS A 223 -5.49 -3.53 -14.10
N ASN A 224 -5.27 -2.22 -14.20
CA ASN A 224 -4.81 -1.39 -13.09
C ASN A 224 -5.97 -1.18 -12.08
N ARG A 225 -6.19 -2.20 -11.25
CA ARG A 225 -7.25 -2.24 -10.24
C ARG A 225 -6.69 -2.82 -8.94
N MET A 226 -6.88 -2.08 -7.85
CA MET A 226 -6.57 -2.50 -6.49
C MET A 226 -7.84 -2.44 -5.66
N LEU A 227 -8.00 -3.37 -4.73
CA LEU A 227 -9.11 -3.40 -3.79
C LEU A 227 -8.59 -3.34 -2.35
N THR A 228 -9.24 -2.53 -1.53
CA THR A 228 -9.03 -2.39 -0.08
C THR A 228 -10.36 -2.03 0.57
N ASN A 229 -10.39 -1.79 1.88
CA ASN A 229 -11.60 -1.34 2.57
C ASN A 229 -11.92 0.15 2.35
N ASN A 230 -13.20 0.50 2.48
CA ASN A 230 -13.68 1.88 2.50
C ASN A 230 -13.13 2.63 3.72
N HIS A 231 -13.07 2.00 4.89
CA HIS A 231 -12.54 2.63 6.10
C HIS A 231 -11.02 2.94 5.99
N CYS A 232 -10.26 2.30 5.07
CA CYS A 232 -8.87 2.63 4.83
C CYS A 232 -8.72 3.99 4.13
N PHE A 233 -9.47 4.25 3.08
CA PHE A 233 -9.62 5.56 2.45
C PHE A 233 -10.76 5.55 1.42
N THR A 234 -11.31 6.74 1.12
CA THR A 234 -12.49 6.88 0.26
C THR A 234 -12.30 7.83 -0.91
N SER A 235 -11.21 8.59 -0.95
CA SER A 235 -10.99 9.64 -1.94
C SER A 235 -9.71 9.44 -2.74
N SER A 236 -9.68 9.96 -3.97
CA SER A 236 -8.45 9.99 -4.77
C SER A 236 -7.35 10.81 -4.11
N ARG A 237 -7.71 11.83 -3.31
CA ARG A 237 -6.74 12.61 -2.53
C ARG A 237 -5.97 11.74 -1.53
N ASP A 238 -6.68 10.82 -0.86
CA ASP A 238 -6.04 9.89 0.09
C ASP A 238 -5.27 8.81 -0.65
N ALA A 239 -5.79 8.32 -1.79
CA ALA A 239 -5.06 7.41 -2.66
C ALA A 239 -3.70 8.00 -3.09
N TYR A 240 -3.66 9.28 -3.52
CA TYR A 240 -2.43 9.99 -3.86
C TYR A 240 -1.42 10.11 -2.70
N ARG A 241 -1.84 9.98 -1.47
CA ARG A 241 -1.00 10.01 -0.26
C ARG A 241 -0.69 8.64 0.29
N THR A 242 -1.12 7.60 -0.42
CA THR A 242 -0.96 6.21 -0.03
C THR A 242 0.13 5.55 -0.86
N GLU A 243 1.12 5.00 -0.19
CA GLU A 243 2.09 4.11 -0.81
C GLU A 243 1.54 2.68 -0.82
N VAL A 244 1.77 1.98 -1.93
CA VAL A 244 1.38 0.58 -2.15
C VAL A 244 2.64 -0.24 -2.31
N TRP A 245 2.94 -1.11 -1.33
CA TRP A 245 4.18 -1.87 -1.24
C TRP A 245 3.95 -3.33 -1.61
N PHE A 246 4.45 -3.76 -2.73
CA PHE A 246 4.48 -5.15 -3.13
C PHE A 246 5.79 -5.81 -2.73
N ASN A 247 5.78 -7.14 -2.55
CA ASN A 247 6.97 -7.92 -2.20
C ASN A 247 7.57 -7.57 -0.83
N TYR A 248 6.77 -7.02 0.08
CA TYR A 248 7.18 -6.77 1.45
C TYR A 248 6.95 -8.03 2.28
N GLU A 249 7.92 -8.92 2.27
CA GLU A 249 7.90 -10.21 2.96
C GLU A 249 9.27 -10.53 3.55
N CYS A 250 9.36 -11.38 4.57
CA CYS A 250 10.64 -11.83 5.11
C CYS A 250 11.44 -12.61 4.07
N ALA A 251 12.78 -12.48 4.13
CA ALA A 251 13.66 -13.20 3.22
C ALA A 251 13.67 -14.72 3.50
N THR A 252 13.47 -15.11 4.76
CA THR A 252 13.49 -16.51 5.22
C THR A 252 12.29 -16.88 6.06
N CYS A 253 12.00 -18.17 6.16
CA CYS A 253 10.90 -18.69 6.99
C CYS A 253 11.12 -18.47 8.50
N ALA A 254 12.34 -18.25 8.93
CA ALA A 254 12.66 -17.91 10.32
C ALA A 254 12.48 -16.41 10.63
N GLY A 255 11.93 -15.64 9.71
CA GLY A 255 11.86 -14.17 9.78
C GLY A 255 13.15 -13.51 9.27
N GLY A 256 13.56 -12.44 9.92
CA GLY A 256 14.75 -11.63 9.58
C GLY A 256 14.37 -10.40 8.76
N GLU A 257 15.39 -9.77 8.16
CA GLU A 257 15.19 -8.57 7.37
C GLU A 257 14.23 -8.81 6.19
N PRO A 258 13.27 -7.94 5.98
CA PRO A 258 12.34 -8.08 4.87
C PRO A 258 13.03 -7.84 3.52
N LEU A 259 12.51 -8.48 2.49
CA LEU A 259 12.88 -8.16 1.12
C LEU A 259 12.52 -6.69 0.82
N ARG A 260 13.32 -6.08 -0.05
CA ARG A 260 13.04 -4.70 -0.49
C ARG A 260 11.71 -4.65 -1.25
N PRO A 261 10.75 -3.85 -0.80
CA PRO A 261 9.46 -3.73 -1.46
C PRO A 261 9.57 -2.97 -2.78
N VAL A 262 8.66 -3.29 -3.70
CA VAL A 262 8.39 -2.45 -4.88
C VAL A 262 7.27 -1.49 -4.51
N LYS A 263 7.60 -0.22 -4.34
CA LYS A 263 6.69 0.82 -3.93
C LYS A 263 6.16 1.60 -5.14
N VAL A 264 4.86 1.87 -5.14
CA VAL A 264 4.18 2.77 -6.07
C VAL A 264 3.17 3.62 -5.28
N TRP A 265 2.73 4.73 -5.89
CA TRP A 265 1.67 5.55 -5.29
C TRP A 265 0.29 5.02 -5.70
N GLY A 266 -0.70 5.16 -4.82
CA GLY A 266 -2.09 5.16 -5.24
C GLY A 266 -2.37 6.30 -6.22
N ASP A 267 -3.43 6.15 -7.02
CA ASP A 267 -3.80 7.15 -8.04
C ASP A 267 -5.27 7.56 -7.84
N ARG A 268 -6.22 6.96 -8.52
CA ARG A 268 -7.63 7.36 -8.47
C ARG A 268 -8.49 6.33 -7.77
N VAL A 269 -9.42 6.79 -6.96
CA VAL A 269 -10.56 5.98 -6.52
C VAL A 269 -11.58 5.90 -7.65
N LEU A 270 -11.95 4.68 -8.02
CA LEU A 270 -12.90 4.38 -9.10
C LEU A 270 -14.28 4.09 -8.55
N ALA A 271 -14.37 3.43 -7.41
CA ALA A 271 -15.59 3.13 -6.69
C ALA A 271 -15.28 2.92 -5.20
N THR A 272 -16.21 3.31 -4.36
CA THR A 272 -16.14 3.07 -2.92
C THR A 272 -17.54 2.84 -2.37
N ASN A 273 -17.66 2.00 -1.32
CA ASN A 273 -18.96 1.70 -0.73
C ASN A 273 -18.79 1.45 0.78
N ARG A 274 -19.49 2.22 1.59
CA ARG A 274 -19.42 2.12 3.04
C ARG A 274 -20.10 0.86 3.61
N VAL A 275 -21.21 0.43 3.01
CA VAL A 275 -22.00 -0.72 3.50
C VAL A 275 -21.27 -2.03 3.25
N TYR A 276 -20.61 -2.16 2.10
CA TYR A 276 -19.78 -3.32 1.77
C TYR A 276 -18.29 -3.05 1.97
N ASP A 277 -17.96 -1.97 2.67
CA ASP A 277 -16.64 -1.57 3.14
C ASP A 277 -15.50 -1.82 2.14
N TYR A 278 -15.68 -1.40 0.88
CA TYR A 278 -14.64 -1.53 -0.13
C TYR A 278 -14.28 -0.19 -0.78
N THR A 279 -13.05 -0.08 -1.24
CA THR A 279 -12.56 0.96 -2.16
C THR A 279 -11.77 0.31 -3.29
N LEU A 280 -12.22 0.52 -4.52
CA LEU A 280 -11.54 0.15 -5.76
C LEU A 280 -10.74 1.36 -6.24
N PHE A 281 -9.44 1.19 -6.45
CA PHE A 281 -8.55 2.28 -6.86
C PHE A 281 -7.50 1.83 -7.87
N THR A 282 -6.78 2.78 -8.45
CA THR A 282 -5.66 2.56 -9.37
C THR A 282 -4.34 2.94 -8.71
N VAL A 283 -3.21 2.50 -9.30
CA VAL A 283 -1.88 2.91 -8.88
C VAL A 283 -1.14 3.61 -10.02
N VAL A 284 -0.24 4.50 -9.67
CA VAL A 284 0.73 5.09 -10.61
C VAL A 284 1.76 4.01 -10.97
N ASP A 285 2.36 4.10 -12.16
CA ASP A 285 3.41 3.16 -12.62
C ASP A 285 2.99 1.67 -12.56
N PHE A 286 1.76 1.38 -12.94
CA PHE A 286 1.19 0.03 -12.92
C PHE A 286 2.09 -1.03 -13.57
N ALA A 287 2.86 -0.66 -14.61
CA ALA A 287 3.80 -1.56 -15.29
C ALA A 287 4.83 -2.20 -14.34
N ARG A 288 5.23 -1.48 -13.27
CA ARG A 288 6.20 -1.98 -12.27
C ARG A 288 5.63 -3.10 -11.40
N VAL A 289 4.31 -3.10 -11.19
CA VAL A 289 3.64 -4.01 -10.25
C VAL A 289 2.79 -5.09 -10.92
N ARG A 290 2.53 -5.00 -12.23
CA ARG A 290 1.74 -6.01 -12.96
C ARG A 290 2.30 -7.44 -12.85
N ARG A 291 3.63 -7.58 -12.68
CA ARG A 291 4.33 -8.86 -12.55
C ARG A 291 3.98 -9.66 -11.28
N PHE A 292 3.38 -9.01 -10.28
CA PHE A 292 2.99 -9.68 -9.04
C PHE A 292 1.67 -10.47 -9.16
N GLY A 293 1.11 -10.56 -10.36
CA GLY A 293 -0.14 -11.28 -10.60
C GLY A 293 -1.36 -10.51 -10.14
N TYR A 294 -2.49 -11.18 -10.09
CA TYR A 294 -3.77 -10.65 -9.62
C TYR A 294 -4.64 -11.79 -9.07
N LEU A 295 -5.66 -11.41 -8.31
CA LEU A 295 -6.69 -12.30 -7.79
C LEU A 295 -8.01 -12.05 -8.52
N THR A 296 -8.93 -12.99 -8.39
CA THR A 296 -10.30 -12.89 -8.92
C THR A 296 -11.29 -13.29 -7.84
N PHE A 297 -12.47 -12.72 -7.89
CA PHE A 297 -13.56 -13.16 -7.01
C PHE A 297 -13.99 -14.59 -7.32
N ASP A 298 -14.36 -15.34 -6.29
CA ASP A 298 -15.18 -16.52 -6.44
C ASP A 298 -16.62 -16.09 -6.68
N SER A 299 -17.28 -16.72 -7.65
CA SER A 299 -18.70 -16.46 -7.94
C SER A 299 -19.63 -17.25 -7.04
N ALA A 300 -19.13 -18.28 -6.40
CA ALA A 300 -19.88 -19.11 -5.51
C ALA A 300 -20.04 -18.45 -4.13
N ARG A 301 -21.23 -18.59 -3.52
CA ARG A 301 -21.45 -18.18 -2.15
C ARG A 301 -20.63 -19.10 -1.22
N PRO A 302 -19.87 -18.53 -0.24
CA PRO A 302 -19.15 -19.33 0.73
C PRO A 302 -20.08 -20.23 1.56
N VAL A 303 -19.58 -21.42 1.92
CA VAL A 303 -20.33 -22.41 2.71
C VAL A 303 -19.60 -22.73 4.01
N LYS A 304 -20.34 -23.08 5.04
CA LYS A 304 -19.77 -23.45 6.35
C LYS A 304 -18.76 -24.61 6.19
N GLY A 305 -17.62 -24.50 6.87
CA GLY A 305 -16.53 -25.47 6.80
C GLY A 305 -15.61 -25.31 5.59
N GLN A 306 -15.85 -24.35 4.69
CA GLN A 306 -14.96 -24.08 3.57
C GLN A 306 -13.62 -23.58 4.10
N GLU A 307 -12.54 -24.30 3.81
CA GLU A 307 -11.17 -23.97 4.20
C GLU A 307 -10.68 -22.70 3.50
N LEU A 308 -10.04 -21.82 4.29
CA LEU A 308 -9.60 -20.49 3.87
C LEU A 308 -8.09 -20.30 4.03
N TYR A 309 -7.57 -19.22 3.47
CA TYR A 309 -6.29 -18.62 3.82
C TYR A 309 -6.32 -17.12 3.55
N ILE A 310 -5.54 -16.35 4.32
CA ILE A 310 -5.54 -14.89 4.27
C ILE A 310 -4.09 -14.39 4.19
N PRO A 311 -3.60 -13.99 3.01
CA PRO A 311 -2.35 -13.22 2.91
C PRO A 311 -2.60 -11.78 3.34
N GLN A 312 -1.78 -11.27 4.27
CA GLN A 312 -2.04 -10.03 5.00
C GLN A 312 -0.76 -9.35 5.49
N HIS A 313 -0.88 -8.10 5.96
CA HIS A 313 0.19 -7.35 6.62
C HIS A 313 -0.22 -6.97 8.05
N PRO A 314 -0.29 -7.95 8.97
CA PRO A 314 -0.74 -7.73 10.35
C PRO A 314 0.25 -6.80 11.08
N ALA A 315 -0.24 -5.81 11.82
CA ALA A 315 0.52 -4.80 12.54
C ALA A 315 1.61 -4.08 11.70
N GLY A 316 1.49 -4.11 10.36
CA GLY A 316 2.48 -3.57 9.43
C GLY A 316 3.69 -4.45 9.18
N ALA A 317 3.67 -5.67 9.68
CA ALA A 317 4.72 -6.67 9.47
C ALA A 317 4.91 -7.00 7.98
N PRO A 318 6.05 -7.59 7.62
CA PRO A 318 6.19 -8.32 6.36
C PRO A 318 5.04 -9.30 6.18
N MET A 319 4.71 -9.62 4.93
CA MET A 319 3.55 -10.44 4.59
C MET A 319 3.53 -11.77 5.35
N ARG A 320 2.42 -12.03 6.03
CA ARG A 320 2.09 -13.31 6.66
C ARG A 320 0.88 -13.94 5.99
N ILE A 321 0.70 -15.23 6.16
CA ILE A 321 -0.47 -15.95 5.68
C ILE A 321 -1.06 -16.73 6.85
N SER A 322 -2.33 -16.46 7.16
CA SER A 322 -3.13 -17.30 8.03
C SER A 322 -3.78 -18.40 7.22
N GLY A 323 -3.83 -19.61 7.73
CA GLY A 323 -4.37 -20.80 7.05
C GLY A 323 -3.32 -21.57 6.25
N GLY A 324 -3.22 -22.86 6.54
CA GLY A 324 -2.60 -23.79 5.60
C GLY A 324 -1.23 -24.37 5.91
N LEU A 325 -0.45 -23.91 6.92
CA LEU A 325 0.81 -24.55 7.31
C LEU A 325 0.81 -25.13 8.72
N LYS A 326 0.47 -24.32 9.73
CA LYS A 326 0.55 -24.70 11.14
C LYS A 326 -0.82 -25.00 11.74
N GLU A 327 -1.87 -24.49 11.13
CA GLU A 327 -3.22 -24.63 11.64
C GLU A 327 -3.75 -26.04 11.48
N ARG A 328 -4.53 -26.50 12.46
CA ARG A 328 -5.36 -27.69 12.29
C ARG A 328 -6.40 -27.44 11.20
N ALA A 329 -6.76 -28.46 10.45
CA ALA A 329 -7.88 -28.40 9.52
C ALA A 329 -9.14 -27.89 10.24
N GLY A 330 -9.84 -26.91 9.63
CA GLY A 330 -11.06 -26.30 10.18
C GLY A 330 -10.84 -25.07 11.07
N THR A 331 -9.61 -24.74 11.50
CA THR A 331 -9.35 -23.54 12.30
C THR A 331 -9.52 -22.28 11.44
N CYS A 332 -8.90 -22.22 10.26
CA CYS A 332 -9.12 -21.14 9.30
C CYS A 332 -10.12 -21.59 8.22
N ALA A 333 -11.39 -21.62 8.59
CA ALA A 333 -12.51 -22.00 7.75
C ALA A 333 -13.72 -21.11 7.99
N VAL A 334 -14.69 -21.11 7.06
CA VAL A 334 -15.96 -20.40 7.23
C VAL A 334 -16.71 -21.02 8.41
N ALA A 335 -16.83 -20.29 9.50
CA ALA A 335 -17.60 -20.68 10.68
C ALA A 335 -19.07 -20.32 10.52
N ASP A 336 -19.36 -19.13 9.99
CA ASP A 336 -20.70 -18.62 9.70
C ASP A 336 -20.74 -17.98 8.32
N PRO A 337 -21.50 -18.53 7.34
CA PRO A 337 -21.61 -17.97 5.99
C PRO A 337 -22.61 -16.82 5.88
N GLU A 338 -23.34 -16.49 6.94
CA GLU A 338 -24.41 -15.47 7.01
C GLU A 338 -24.17 -14.45 8.12
N TYR A 339 -22.89 -14.14 8.41
CA TYR A 339 -22.51 -13.23 9.47
C TYR A 339 -22.92 -11.80 9.15
N ASP A 340 -23.31 -11.04 10.19
CA ASP A 340 -23.71 -9.64 10.05
C ASP A 340 -22.48 -8.72 10.05
N GLY A 341 -22.30 -7.98 8.96
CA GLY A 341 -21.35 -6.87 8.83
C GLY A 341 -22.03 -5.52 9.10
N TYR A 342 -21.78 -4.53 8.25
CA TYR A 342 -22.56 -3.27 8.25
C TYR A 342 -23.98 -3.46 7.70
N ALA A 343 -24.21 -4.55 6.97
CA ALA A 343 -25.54 -4.99 6.58
C ALA A 343 -25.78 -6.40 7.07
N ARG A 344 -27.05 -6.76 7.20
CA ARG A 344 -27.43 -8.10 7.60
C ARG A 344 -26.96 -9.12 6.55
N ASN A 345 -26.35 -10.22 7.00
CA ASN A 345 -25.83 -11.31 6.17
C ASN A 345 -24.85 -10.83 5.06
N SER A 346 -24.15 -9.72 5.27
CA SER A 346 -23.17 -9.20 4.29
C SER A 346 -21.83 -9.89 4.37
N ASP A 347 -21.53 -10.56 5.46
CA ASP A 347 -20.23 -11.10 5.79
C ASP A 347 -20.20 -12.63 5.86
N ILE A 348 -18.98 -13.15 5.97
CA ILE A 348 -18.69 -14.47 6.53
C ILE A 348 -17.86 -14.31 7.80
N GLY A 349 -18.13 -15.13 8.80
CA GLY A 349 -17.32 -15.25 10.02
C GLY A 349 -16.33 -16.40 9.92
N TYR A 350 -15.10 -16.21 10.44
CA TYR A 350 -14.02 -17.21 10.44
C TYR A 350 -13.05 -16.99 11.60
N TYR A 351 -12.26 -18.02 11.96
CA TYR A 351 -11.28 -17.96 13.05
C TYR A 351 -9.82 -17.83 12.57
N CYS A 352 -9.61 -17.52 11.30
CA CYS A 352 -8.27 -17.20 10.79
C CYS A 352 -7.71 -16.00 11.55
N ASP A 353 -6.46 -16.06 12.01
CA ASP A 353 -5.82 -14.99 12.78
C ASP A 353 -5.57 -13.75 11.93
N THR A 354 -5.91 -12.59 12.48
CA THR A 354 -5.68 -11.28 11.88
C THR A 354 -5.30 -10.29 12.98
N GLU A 355 -4.62 -9.20 12.59
CA GLU A 355 -4.30 -8.08 13.47
C GLU A 355 -4.54 -6.76 12.76
N GLY A 356 -4.56 -5.66 13.51
CA GLY A 356 -4.70 -4.32 12.96
C GLY A 356 -3.77 -4.08 11.76
N GLY A 357 -4.35 -3.67 10.62
CA GLY A 357 -3.65 -3.55 9.33
C GLY A 357 -3.93 -4.68 8.35
N SER A 358 -4.51 -5.77 8.80
CA SER A 358 -5.04 -6.83 7.93
C SER A 358 -6.30 -6.38 7.17
N SER A 359 -6.94 -5.29 7.60
CA SER A 359 -8.05 -4.63 6.90
C SER A 359 -7.76 -4.47 5.41
N GLY A 360 -8.67 -4.96 4.56
CA GLY A 360 -8.53 -4.99 3.11
C GLY A 360 -7.84 -6.23 2.55
N SER A 361 -7.46 -7.19 3.40
CA SER A 361 -6.89 -8.46 2.95
C SER A 361 -7.91 -9.30 2.20
N PRO A 362 -7.49 -10.01 1.14
CA PRO A 362 -8.34 -10.99 0.48
C PRO A 362 -8.45 -12.26 1.33
N VAL A 363 -9.65 -12.73 1.55
CA VAL A 363 -9.92 -14.06 2.12
C VAL A 363 -10.12 -15.02 0.96
N LEU A 364 -9.25 -16.01 0.82
CA LEU A 364 -9.25 -16.91 -0.32
C LEU A 364 -9.70 -18.33 0.09
N SER A 365 -10.47 -18.97 -0.79
CA SER A 365 -10.76 -20.38 -0.69
C SER A 365 -9.52 -21.22 -0.99
N ARG A 366 -9.19 -22.19 -0.13
CA ARG A 366 -8.08 -23.13 -0.39
C ARG A 366 -8.34 -24.04 -1.58
N ALA A 367 -9.62 -24.33 -1.86
CA ALA A 367 -9.99 -25.19 -2.99
C ALA A 367 -9.87 -24.50 -4.34
N THR A 368 -10.33 -23.23 -4.45
CA THR A 368 -10.38 -22.52 -5.75
C THR A 368 -9.27 -21.49 -5.92
N ASN A 369 -8.59 -21.08 -4.85
CA ASN A 369 -7.64 -19.96 -4.82
C ASN A 369 -8.25 -18.65 -5.33
N ARG A 370 -9.57 -18.50 -5.18
CA ARG A 370 -10.32 -17.29 -5.49
C ARG A 370 -10.77 -16.59 -4.21
N VAL A 371 -10.98 -15.28 -4.30
CA VAL A 371 -11.38 -14.45 -3.16
C VAL A 371 -12.85 -14.67 -2.88
N VAL A 372 -13.17 -15.11 -1.67
CA VAL A 372 -14.53 -15.35 -1.17
C VAL A 372 -15.03 -14.23 -0.24
N ALA A 373 -14.09 -13.43 0.34
CA ALA A 373 -14.45 -12.25 1.11
C ALA A 373 -13.32 -11.21 1.14
N LEU A 374 -13.65 -9.99 1.53
CA LEU A 374 -12.74 -8.88 1.85
C LEU A 374 -12.75 -8.70 3.35
N HIS A 375 -11.62 -8.99 4.02
CA HIS A 375 -11.49 -8.87 5.47
C HIS A 375 -11.63 -7.43 5.94
N HIS A 376 -12.40 -7.21 7.05
CA HIS A 376 -12.60 -5.87 7.56
C HIS A 376 -12.87 -5.76 9.07
N PHE A 377 -13.30 -6.81 9.74
CA PHE A 377 -13.59 -6.76 11.16
C PHE A 377 -12.94 -7.91 11.93
N GLY A 378 -12.45 -7.56 13.10
CA GLY A 378 -12.00 -8.47 14.10
C GLY A 378 -13.10 -8.99 15.01
N GLY A 379 -12.67 -9.76 15.97
CA GLY A 379 -13.46 -10.53 16.90
C GLY A 379 -13.14 -12.02 16.77
N CYS A 380 -13.76 -12.84 17.60
CA CYS A 380 -13.70 -14.29 17.44
C CYS A 380 -15.13 -14.82 17.35
N PRO A 381 -15.64 -14.93 16.11
CA PRO A 381 -14.92 -14.92 14.83
C PRO A 381 -14.55 -13.51 14.31
N ASN A 382 -13.48 -13.42 13.51
CA ASN A 382 -13.20 -12.36 12.58
C ASN A 382 -14.19 -12.40 11.41
N SER A 383 -14.39 -11.30 10.67
CA SER A 383 -15.30 -11.33 9.52
C SER A 383 -14.78 -10.56 8.29
N GLY A 384 -15.37 -10.88 7.15
CA GLY A 384 -15.11 -10.22 5.88
C GLY A 384 -16.34 -10.17 5.00
N VAL A 385 -16.46 -9.08 4.27
CA VAL A 385 -17.58 -8.86 3.35
C VAL A 385 -17.52 -9.86 2.21
N ARG A 386 -18.62 -10.52 1.94
CA ARG A 386 -18.75 -11.55 0.88
C ARG A 386 -18.37 -10.99 -0.49
N ALA A 387 -17.53 -11.73 -1.18
CA ALA A 387 -16.98 -11.35 -2.48
C ALA A 387 -18.07 -11.27 -3.58
N ASP A 388 -19.10 -12.12 -3.53
CA ASP A 388 -20.22 -12.10 -4.49
C ASP A 388 -21.00 -10.78 -4.43
N LEU A 389 -21.18 -10.19 -3.25
CA LEU A 389 -21.83 -8.90 -3.05
C LEU A 389 -21.00 -7.75 -3.62
N ILE A 390 -19.68 -7.76 -3.36
CA ILE A 390 -18.74 -6.76 -3.90
C ILE A 390 -18.67 -6.88 -5.42
N ALA A 391 -18.55 -8.10 -5.95
CA ALA A 391 -18.49 -8.37 -7.40
C ALA A 391 -19.72 -7.84 -8.12
N ALA A 392 -20.91 -8.00 -7.54
CA ALA A 392 -22.15 -7.46 -8.10
C ALA A 392 -22.12 -5.91 -8.21
N LYS A 393 -21.50 -5.22 -7.24
CA LYS A 393 -21.35 -3.75 -7.26
C LYS A 393 -20.27 -3.26 -8.22
N LEU A 394 -19.24 -4.06 -8.45
CA LEU A 394 -18.11 -3.70 -9.31
C LEU A 394 -18.26 -4.19 -10.76
N ARG A 395 -19.43 -4.76 -11.12
CA ARG A 395 -19.69 -5.22 -12.49
C ARG A 395 -19.49 -4.07 -13.49
N GLY A 396 -18.62 -4.29 -14.48
CA GLY A 396 -18.27 -3.29 -15.49
C GLY A 396 -17.09 -2.37 -15.12
N LEU A 397 -16.52 -2.51 -13.92
CA LEU A 397 -15.31 -1.78 -13.49
C LEU A 397 -14.07 -2.69 -13.43
N LEU A 398 -14.23 -4.00 -13.44
CA LEU A 398 -13.19 -5.01 -13.35
C LEU A 398 -12.74 -5.51 -14.72
#